data_8d52e9171b60af37d5dab1c71b3ba590
#
_entry.id   8d52e9171b60af37d5dab1c71b3ba590
#
_cell.length_a   1.000
_cell.length_b   1.000
_cell.length_c   1.000
_cell.angle_alpha   90.00
_cell.angle_beta   90.00
_cell.angle_gamma   90.00
#
_symmetry.space_group_name_H-M   'P 1'
#
loop_
_entity.id
_entity.type
_entity.pdbx_description
1 polymer ?
#
loop_
_entity_poly.entity_id
_entity_poly.type
_entity_poly.pdbx_seq_one_letter_code
_entity_poly.pdbx_strand_id
1 'polypeptide(L)'
;MHSRFPQFRRTTNRGDRIKWLGTLQPLPRSDLYKVEISYEIPCRPHIEVVTPRLTTWRELKKQPHTFRDGSLCVHQAHEWHGNKLIADTIIPWTCVWLAFYETWLETGCWLGEGTHPDLPEHSPFGRLGRAAA
;
A
#
# COMPACT_ATOMS: atom_id res chain seq x y z
N MET A 1 -13.05 7.80 9.43
CA MET A 1 -12.97 7.14 8.10
C MET A 1 -14.05 7.62 7.16
N HIS A 2 -15.31 7.38 7.54
CA HIS A 2 -16.45 7.64 6.65
C HIS A 2 -16.59 9.10 6.19
N SER A 3 -16.31 10.07 7.05
CA SER A 3 -16.44 11.49 6.70
C SER A 3 -15.39 11.97 5.68
N ARG A 4 -14.17 11.42 5.72
CA ARG A 4 -13.09 11.82 4.80
C ARG A 4 -13.03 10.95 3.55
N PHE A 5 -13.36 9.68 3.70
CA PHE A 5 -13.33 8.72 2.60
C PHE A 5 -14.63 7.92 2.58
N PRO A 6 -15.74 8.55 2.13
CA PRO A 6 -17.06 7.91 2.15
C PRO A 6 -17.15 6.68 1.26
N GLN A 7 -16.24 6.53 0.29
CA GLN A 7 -16.15 5.35 -0.55
C GLN A 7 -15.65 4.12 0.21
N PHE A 8 -15.10 4.28 1.43
CA PHE A 8 -14.71 3.18 2.28
C PHE A 8 -15.83 2.81 3.22
N ARG A 9 -16.25 1.55 3.18
CA ARG A 9 -17.29 1.00 4.05
C ARG A 9 -16.69 0.00 5.01
N ARG A 10 -17.12 0.08 6.25
CA ARG A 10 -16.73 -0.90 7.26
C ARG A 10 -17.49 -2.19 7.00
N THR A 11 -16.75 -3.28 6.75
CA THR A 11 -17.33 -4.59 6.42
C THR A 11 -17.34 -5.55 7.60
N THR A 12 -16.43 -5.34 8.56
CA THR A 12 -16.32 -6.20 9.75
C THR A 12 -15.98 -5.33 10.95
N ASN A 13 -16.60 -5.65 12.07
CA ASN A 13 -16.28 -5.06 13.37
C ASN A 13 -16.52 -6.15 14.42
N ARG A 14 -15.47 -6.92 14.71
CA ARG A 14 -15.52 -8.02 15.69
C ARG A 14 -14.39 -7.86 16.69
N GLY A 15 -14.76 -7.56 17.93
CA GLY A 15 -13.78 -7.35 18.99
C GLY A 15 -12.76 -6.28 18.59
N ASP A 16 -11.48 -6.67 18.52
CA ASP A 16 -10.38 -5.76 18.20
C ASP A 16 -10.08 -5.66 16.70
N ARG A 17 -10.88 -6.31 15.85
CA ARG A 17 -10.63 -6.32 14.40
C ARG A 17 -11.67 -5.49 13.67
N ILE A 18 -11.18 -4.61 12.81
CA ILE A 18 -12.02 -3.79 11.92
C ILE A 18 -11.49 -3.96 10.49
N LYS A 19 -12.43 -4.08 9.53
CA LYS A 19 -12.10 -4.09 8.11
C LYS A 19 -12.90 -3.03 7.39
N TRP A 20 -12.22 -2.37 6.44
CA TRP A 20 -12.84 -1.42 5.52
C TRP A 20 -12.56 -1.85 4.09
N LEU A 21 -13.54 -1.66 3.23
CA LEU A 21 -13.42 -1.91 1.80
C LEU A 21 -13.83 -0.65 1.04
N GLY A 22 -13.01 -0.23 0.12
CA GLY A 22 -13.28 0.96 -0.67
C GLY A 22 -12.45 1.02 -1.93
N THR A 23 -12.69 2.05 -2.75
CA THR A 23 -11.97 2.25 -3.99
C THR A 23 -11.08 3.49 -3.91
N LEU A 24 -9.90 3.37 -4.52
CA LEU A 24 -8.95 4.48 -4.65
C LEU A 24 -8.55 4.63 -6.11
N GLN A 25 -8.38 5.88 -6.52
CA GLN A 25 -7.85 6.25 -7.84
C GLN A 25 -6.69 7.21 -7.58
N PRO A 26 -5.43 6.73 -7.69
CA PRO A 26 -4.28 7.56 -7.31
C PRO A 26 -4.10 8.79 -8.19
N LEU A 27 -4.42 8.68 -9.49
CA LEU A 27 -4.32 9.78 -10.44
C LEU A 27 -5.59 9.81 -11.29
N PRO A 28 -5.92 10.96 -11.93
CA PRO A 28 -7.14 11.04 -12.75
C PRO A 28 -7.23 10.02 -13.88
N ARG A 29 -6.06 9.56 -14.39
CA ARG A 29 -5.99 8.55 -15.46
C ARG A 29 -5.83 7.13 -14.96
N SER A 30 -5.73 6.94 -13.64
CA SER A 30 -5.51 5.63 -13.06
C SER A 30 -6.76 4.78 -13.12
N ASP A 31 -6.55 3.46 -13.04
CA ASP A 31 -7.63 2.52 -12.76
C ASP A 31 -8.20 2.78 -11.36
N LEU A 32 -9.40 2.28 -11.14
CA LEU A 32 -9.98 2.24 -9.80
C LEU A 32 -9.50 0.98 -9.10
N TYR A 33 -8.87 1.15 -7.96
CA TYR A 33 -8.36 0.04 -7.15
C TYR A 33 -9.30 -0.21 -5.98
N LYS A 34 -9.81 -1.43 -5.89
CA LYS A 34 -10.58 -1.88 -4.75
C LYS A 34 -9.61 -2.37 -3.68
N VAL A 35 -9.64 -1.73 -2.53
CA VAL A 35 -8.65 -1.94 -1.47
C VAL A 35 -9.35 -2.34 -0.18
N GLU A 36 -8.85 -3.38 0.46
CA GLU A 36 -9.28 -3.79 1.79
C GLU A 36 -8.21 -3.41 2.81
N ILE A 37 -8.62 -2.73 3.86
CA ILE A 37 -7.75 -2.39 4.98
C ILE A 37 -8.27 -3.13 6.21
N SER A 38 -7.43 -3.96 6.79
CA SER A 38 -7.72 -4.69 8.03
C SER A 38 -6.88 -4.14 9.14
N TYR A 39 -7.49 -3.89 10.29
CA TYR A 39 -6.77 -3.43 11.47
C TYR A 39 -7.20 -4.23 12.68
N GLU A 40 -6.22 -4.80 13.36
CA GLU A 40 -6.39 -5.55 14.60
C GLU A 40 -5.40 -5.02 15.63
N ILE A 41 -5.90 -4.49 16.72
CA ILE A 41 -5.08 -3.90 17.78
C ILE A 41 -4.30 -5.01 18.50
N PRO A 42 -2.99 -4.86 18.75
CA PRO A 42 -2.11 -3.71 18.47
C PRO A 42 -1.31 -3.83 17.17
N CYS A 43 -1.71 -4.70 16.25
CA CYS A 43 -0.97 -4.95 15.01
C CYS A 43 -1.00 -3.74 14.09
N ARG A 44 -0.09 -3.73 13.10
CA ARG A 44 -0.14 -2.71 12.06
C ARG A 44 -1.32 -2.98 11.11
N PRO A 45 -1.85 -1.95 10.43
CA PRO A 45 -2.85 -2.17 9.41
C PRO A 45 -2.33 -3.05 8.27
N HIS A 46 -3.17 -3.95 7.80
CA HIS A 46 -2.90 -4.82 6.67
C HIS A 46 -3.69 -4.29 5.47
N ILE A 47 -3.01 -4.05 4.35
CA ILE A 47 -3.59 -3.42 3.16
C ILE A 47 -3.46 -4.38 2.00
N GLU A 48 -4.57 -4.67 1.35
CA GLU A 48 -4.62 -5.59 0.22
C GLU A 48 -5.40 -4.98 -0.93
N VAL A 49 -4.85 -5.04 -2.14
CA VAL A 49 -5.56 -4.65 -3.34
C VAL A 49 -6.36 -5.84 -3.83
N VAL A 50 -7.68 -5.72 -3.78
CA VAL A 50 -8.60 -6.79 -4.16
C VAL A 50 -8.74 -6.87 -5.68
N THR A 51 -8.96 -5.72 -6.33
CA THR A 51 -9.05 -5.62 -7.80
C THR A 51 -8.53 -4.25 -8.25
N PRO A 52 -7.94 -4.13 -9.43
CA PRO A 52 -7.44 -5.22 -10.27
C PRO A 52 -6.29 -5.96 -9.58
N ARG A 53 -6.03 -7.19 -10.02
CA ARG A 53 -4.90 -7.94 -9.50
C ARG A 53 -3.61 -7.22 -9.87
N LEU A 54 -2.74 -7.00 -8.89
CA LEU A 54 -1.45 -6.38 -9.13
C LEU A 54 -0.56 -7.30 -9.94
N THR A 55 0.13 -6.73 -10.94
CA THR A 55 1.03 -7.49 -11.81
C THR A 55 2.47 -7.33 -11.36
N THR A 56 3.29 -8.34 -11.68
CA THR A 56 4.72 -8.27 -11.49
C THR A 56 5.39 -7.72 -12.75
N TRP A 57 6.54 -7.09 -12.58
CA TRP A 57 7.28 -6.55 -13.69
C TRP A 57 8.35 -7.55 -14.14
N ARG A 58 8.24 -8.01 -15.38
CA ARG A 58 9.20 -8.91 -16.03
C ARG A 58 9.63 -10.09 -15.14
N GLU A 59 10.89 -10.09 -14.70
CA GLU A 59 11.51 -11.19 -13.96
C GLU A 59 11.22 -11.19 -12.47
N LEU A 60 10.63 -10.14 -11.95
CA LEU A 60 10.27 -10.09 -10.54
C LEU A 60 8.98 -10.87 -10.29
N LYS A 61 9.02 -11.71 -9.28
CA LYS A 61 7.86 -12.54 -8.92
C LYS A 61 6.80 -11.76 -8.16
N LYS A 62 7.12 -10.57 -7.66
CA LYS A 62 6.18 -9.69 -6.97
C LYS A 62 6.62 -8.24 -7.07
N GLN A 63 5.73 -7.34 -6.75
CA GLN A 63 5.96 -5.91 -6.77
C GLN A 63 6.93 -5.50 -5.66
N PRO A 64 7.71 -4.41 -5.83
CA PRO A 64 8.43 -3.79 -4.74
C PRO A 64 7.49 -3.34 -3.62
N HIS A 65 8.03 -3.20 -2.42
CA HIS A 65 7.29 -2.68 -1.26
C HIS A 65 5.99 -3.42 -0.99
N THR A 66 6.05 -4.75 -1.07
CA THR A 66 5.00 -5.66 -0.62
C THR A 66 5.58 -6.67 0.35
N PHE A 67 4.75 -7.14 1.27
CA PHE A 67 5.12 -8.23 2.15
C PHE A 67 4.96 -9.58 1.44
N ARG A 68 5.42 -10.65 2.07
CA ARG A 68 5.35 -11.99 1.48
C ARG A 68 3.94 -12.43 1.13
N ASP A 69 2.94 -12.01 1.93
CA ASP A 69 1.54 -12.33 1.72
C ASP A 69 0.89 -11.49 0.61
N GLY A 70 1.64 -10.57 0.00
CA GLY A 70 1.14 -9.69 -1.05
C GLY A 70 0.53 -8.39 -0.54
N SER A 71 0.46 -8.20 0.77
CA SER A 71 -0.04 -6.94 1.33
C SER A 71 0.97 -5.81 1.10
N LEU A 72 0.47 -4.58 1.07
CA LEU A 72 1.28 -3.41 0.73
C LEU A 72 2.08 -2.91 1.92
N CYS A 73 3.35 -2.59 1.67
CA CYS A 73 4.21 -1.89 2.61
C CYS A 73 4.20 -0.40 2.26
N VAL A 74 3.33 0.37 2.90
CA VAL A 74 3.12 1.79 2.58
C VAL A 74 3.86 2.74 3.50
N HIS A 75 4.52 2.21 4.55
CA HIS A 75 5.28 3.00 5.51
C HIS A 75 6.39 2.17 6.11
N GLN A 76 7.36 2.83 6.74
CA GLN A 76 8.37 2.19 7.58
C GLN A 76 7.75 1.78 8.93
N ALA A 77 8.36 0.81 9.62
CA ALA A 77 7.83 0.32 10.88
C ALA A 77 7.66 1.43 11.93
N HIS A 78 8.55 2.42 11.95
CA HIS A 78 8.52 3.51 12.91
C HIS A 78 7.58 4.66 12.54
N GLU A 79 7.06 4.68 11.31
CA GLU A 79 6.23 5.79 10.83
C GLU A 79 4.78 5.68 11.28
N TRP A 80 4.33 4.50 11.64
CA TRP A 80 2.94 4.30 12.04
C TRP A 80 2.87 3.62 13.42
N HIS A 81 1.91 4.06 14.23
CA HIS A 81 1.59 3.45 15.51
C HIS A 81 0.11 3.70 15.84
N GLY A 82 -0.40 3.00 16.85
CA GLY A 82 -1.83 2.91 17.14
C GLY A 82 -2.56 4.21 17.45
N ASN A 83 -1.85 5.30 17.72
CA ASN A 83 -2.47 6.60 17.97
C ASN A 83 -2.65 7.43 16.70
N LYS A 84 -2.25 6.93 15.53
CA LYS A 84 -2.47 7.60 14.24
C LYS A 84 -3.77 7.13 13.61
N LEU A 85 -4.46 8.04 12.96
CA LEU A 85 -5.70 7.72 12.28
C LEU A 85 -5.41 7.09 10.91
N ILE A 86 -6.11 5.99 10.62
CA ILE A 86 -5.98 5.29 9.34
C ILE A 86 -6.37 6.19 8.18
N ALA A 87 -7.43 6.99 8.35
CA ALA A 87 -7.86 7.93 7.30
C ALA A 87 -6.83 9.01 7.00
N ASP A 88 -6.03 9.41 7.98
CA ASP A 88 -5.04 10.47 7.81
C ASP A 88 -3.69 9.96 7.34
N THR A 89 -3.43 8.68 7.43
CA THR A 89 -2.12 8.09 7.15
C THR A 89 -2.20 6.97 6.13
N ILE A 90 -2.81 5.88 6.47
CA ILE A 90 -2.81 4.65 5.66
C ILE A 90 -3.46 4.87 4.30
N ILE A 91 -4.62 5.56 4.24
CA ILE A 91 -5.29 5.77 2.97
C ILE A 91 -4.49 6.69 2.04
N PRO A 92 -4.04 7.89 2.48
CA PRO A 92 -3.17 8.71 1.63
C PRO A 92 -1.87 7.99 1.21
N TRP A 93 -1.24 7.26 2.11
CA TRP A 93 -0.03 6.51 1.80
C TRP A 93 -0.29 5.39 0.79
N THR A 94 -1.45 4.75 0.86
CA THR A 94 -1.84 3.73 -0.13
C THR A 94 -2.04 4.35 -1.50
N CYS A 95 -2.64 5.53 -1.59
CA CYS A 95 -2.75 6.25 -2.86
C CYS A 95 -1.38 6.56 -3.47
N VAL A 96 -0.43 7.01 -2.64
CA VAL A 96 0.94 7.28 -3.08
C VAL A 96 1.62 5.99 -3.55
N TRP A 97 1.44 4.91 -2.81
CA TRP A 97 1.97 3.60 -3.19
C TRP A 97 1.46 3.17 -4.57
N LEU A 98 0.16 3.31 -4.80
CA LEU A 98 -0.47 2.94 -6.08
C LEU A 98 0.06 3.80 -7.24
N ALA A 99 0.29 5.10 -7.00
CA ALA A 99 0.89 5.97 -8.01
C ALA A 99 2.31 5.51 -8.37
N PHE A 100 3.13 5.16 -7.38
CA PHE A 100 4.47 4.63 -7.62
C PHE A 100 4.42 3.27 -8.30
N TYR A 101 3.47 2.44 -7.96
CA TYR A 101 3.25 1.16 -8.63
C TYR A 101 3.00 1.33 -10.13
N GLU A 102 2.14 2.27 -10.51
CA GLU A 102 1.85 2.55 -11.91
C GLU A 102 3.09 3.04 -12.66
N THR A 103 3.85 3.96 -12.06
CA THR A 103 5.10 4.43 -12.65
C THR A 103 6.11 3.29 -12.76
N TRP A 104 6.18 2.42 -11.76
CA TRP A 104 7.06 1.26 -11.80
C TRP A 104 6.71 0.29 -12.93
N LEU A 105 5.41 0.07 -13.19
CA LEU A 105 4.98 -0.76 -14.32
C LEU A 105 5.45 -0.18 -15.66
N GLU A 106 5.46 1.13 -15.80
CA GLU A 106 5.88 1.79 -17.04
C GLU A 106 7.39 1.83 -17.21
N THR A 107 8.11 2.12 -16.14
CA THR A 107 9.55 2.46 -16.21
C THR A 107 10.46 1.38 -15.66
N GLY A 108 9.96 0.47 -14.84
CA GLY A 108 10.78 -0.48 -14.09
C GLY A 108 11.46 0.14 -12.87
N CYS A 109 11.21 1.42 -12.59
CA CYS A 109 11.82 2.14 -11.49
C CYS A 109 10.78 2.53 -10.44
N TRP A 110 11.03 2.15 -9.19
CA TRP A 110 10.21 2.58 -8.06
C TRP A 110 10.73 3.92 -7.55
N LEU A 111 9.94 4.98 -7.70
CA LEU A 111 10.34 6.34 -7.39
C LEU A 111 10.13 6.72 -5.92
N GLY A 112 9.40 5.92 -5.16
CA GLY A 112 9.14 6.20 -3.76
C GLY A 112 10.32 5.87 -2.85
N GLU A 113 10.23 6.32 -1.58
CA GLU A 113 11.23 6.06 -0.55
C GLU A 113 11.00 4.71 0.15
N GLY A 114 12.03 4.27 0.87
CA GLY A 114 11.96 3.14 1.76
C GLY A 114 12.71 1.92 1.27
N THR A 115 12.78 0.91 2.13
CA THR A 115 13.38 -0.38 1.82
C THR A 115 12.31 -1.38 1.45
N HIS A 116 12.63 -2.23 0.48
CA HIS A 116 11.75 -3.33 0.12
C HIS A 116 11.95 -4.47 1.13
N PRO A 117 10.90 -4.91 1.83
CA PRO A 117 11.07 -5.90 2.90
C PRO A 117 11.59 -7.27 2.46
N ASP A 118 11.36 -7.64 1.22
CA ASP A 118 11.70 -8.97 0.71
C ASP A 118 12.72 -8.98 -0.42
N LEU A 119 13.37 -7.86 -0.71
CA LEU A 119 14.45 -7.81 -1.68
C LEU A 119 15.80 -7.67 -0.98
N PRO A 120 16.87 -8.28 -1.53
CA PRO A 120 18.21 -8.07 -0.99
C PRO A 120 18.59 -6.59 -1.01
N GLU A 121 19.36 -6.15 -0.01
CA GLU A 121 19.83 -4.76 0.07
C GLU A 121 20.58 -4.31 -1.19
N HIS A 122 21.16 -5.21 -1.92
CA HIS A 122 21.91 -4.92 -3.14
C HIS A 122 21.08 -5.03 -4.42
N SER A 123 19.77 -5.26 -4.30
CA SER A 123 18.90 -5.25 -5.46
C SER A 123 18.85 -3.85 -6.07
N PRO A 124 19.00 -3.72 -7.39
CA PRO A 124 18.87 -2.42 -8.04
C PRO A 124 17.52 -1.76 -7.74
N PHE A 125 16.49 -2.56 -7.51
CA PHE A 125 15.15 -2.06 -7.20
C PHE A 125 15.02 -1.57 -5.76
N GLY A 126 15.75 -2.16 -4.82
CA GLY A 126 15.73 -1.74 -3.43
C GLY A 126 16.35 -0.36 -3.19
N ARG A 127 17.28 0.05 -4.05
CA ARG A 127 17.98 1.35 -3.93
C ARG A 127 17.27 2.48 -4.67
N LEU A 128 16.49 2.16 -5.70
CA LEU A 128 15.85 3.16 -6.53
C LEU A 128 14.84 4.02 -5.75
N GLY A 129 14.19 3.43 -4.75
CA GLY A 129 13.26 4.15 -3.93
C GLY A 129 13.87 5.27 -3.08
N ARG A 130 15.17 5.22 -2.79
CA ARG A 130 15.87 6.25 -2.01
C ARG A 130 16.33 7.45 -2.82
N ALA A 131 16.57 7.24 -4.09
CA ALA A 131 17.09 8.29 -4.98
C ALA A 131 16.02 9.29 -5.42
N ALA A 132 14.76 8.98 -5.25
CA ALA A 132 13.64 9.78 -5.72
C ALA A 132 12.99 10.65 -4.62
N ALA A 133 13.60 10.67 -3.46
CA ALA A 133 13.07 11.45 -2.32
C ALA A 133 13.16 12.95 -2.52
#